data_7d53d4ef969946c4ef324e0f1a21bdf1
#
_entry.id   7d53d4ef969946c4ef324e0f1a21bdf1
#
_cell.length_a   1.000
_cell.length_b   1.000
_cell.length_c   1.000
_cell.angle_alpha   90.00
_cell.angle_beta   90.00
_cell.angle_gamma   90.00
#
_symmetry.space_group_name_H-M   'P 1'
#
loop_
_entity.id
_entity.type
_entity.pdbx_description
1 polymer ?
#
loop_
_entity_poly.entity_id
_entity_poly.type
_entity_poly.pdbx_seq_one_letter_code
_entity_poly.pdbx_strand_id
1 'polypeptide(L)'
;MLNLQNLDKVIKKLDEANPMDFKNPGDSFKFFTCKIHIQEFRNIRDLTLTFEHPATILSGSNKIGKTSILLLIACSHYDFYRYDSTKPETVLKRHSWGDVMPFTKQENAIRDYEYHLFWRVGKDFRDGKARRLHTSKSWSGVGKATQDRKKAKIRDRHVRLVDLERILPARNFSNSLMRKIAKAEQVRLSEDIEKAFSYIFCLANQPEIYRIGSHVNKFAYLIHSGISTYSSYNAATGEESILNILVDIFETPCNSLILIDELEVGFHPDIQRRLADIIKYVSWNHKKQFIVTTHSPTLLSSFAPSSRRFLEKQEDGTTKEKRKISVNAAFSKMDSNAYPLLNLFCEDKEAFFVIKNLLILMNERFLQFDKLVNVIRSGPADRVRNDYLTHKRNYEQYRIKIGYACVFDGDYHEDENYSCLVNSNSDFAFFLYPYDKFEKILVQTFLHEKPNERLETSLQYTNHHGLFQVMCDIGLTATPDQALNRCWDMFVKTEDFGTLKDRFCDFIIKTTKYFSDVSD
;
A
#
# COMPACT_ATOMS: atom_id res chain seq x y z
N MET A 1 -16.89 -8.57 -24.92
CA MET A 1 -15.90 -7.74 -25.64
C MET A 1 -15.46 -6.58 -24.77
N LEU A 2 -14.18 -6.32 -24.74
CA LEU A 2 -13.58 -5.18 -24.03
C LEU A 2 -14.06 -3.87 -24.68
N ASN A 3 -14.74 -3.03 -23.90
CA ASN A 3 -15.20 -1.72 -24.35
C ASN A 3 -14.47 -0.63 -23.54
N LEU A 4 -13.43 -0.07 -24.11
CA LEU A 4 -12.59 0.96 -23.50
C LEU A 4 -13.34 2.29 -23.28
N GLN A 5 -14.38 2.62 -24.05
CA GLN A 5 -15.17 3.82 -23.87
C GLN A 5 -15.99 3.79 -22.57
N ASN A 6 -16.28 2.60 -22.05
CA ASN A 6 -17.02 2.40 -20.80
C ASN A 6 -16.10 2.01 -19.62
N LEU A 7 -14.79 2.08 -19.77
CA LEU A 7 -13.82 1.61 -18.79
C LEU A 7 -14.03 2.25 -17.42
N ASP A 8 -14.04 3.59 -17.35
CA ASP A 8 -14.23 4.35 -16.11
C ASP A 8 -15.56 4.02 -15.41
N LYS A 9 -16.63 3.86 -16.21
CA LYS A 9 -17.95 3.49 -15.69
C LYS A 9 -17.95 2.09 -15.07
N VAL A 10 -17.23 1.15 -15.68
CA VAL A 10 -17.09 -0.22 -15.17
C VAL A 10 -16.24 -0.24 -13.91
N ILE A 11 -15.13 0.51 -13.89
CA ILE A 11 -14.27 0.65 -12.73
C ILE A 11 -15.05 1.23 -11.55
N LYS A 12 -15.80 2.32 -11.77
CA LYS A 12 -16.62 2.93 -10.73
C LYS A 12 -17.64 1.93 -10.16
N LYS A 13 -18.31 1.16 -11.01
CA LYS A 13 -19.23 0.10 -10.56
C LYS A 13 -18.55 -0.97 -9.71
N LEU A 14 -17.31 -1.36 -10.07
CA LEU A 14 -16.53 -2.32 -9.29
C LEU A 14 -16.16 -1.74 -7.92
N ASP A 15 -15.70 -0.49 -7.88
CA ASP A 15 -15.21 0.17 -6.67
C ASP A 15 -16.36 0.47 -5.67
N GLU A 16 -17.58 0.68 -6.18
CA GLU A 16 -18.81 0.83 -5.40
C GLU A 16 -19.48 -0.50 -5.03
N ALA A 17 -19.05 -1.60 -5.64
CA ALA A 17 -19.70 -2.90 -5.47
C ALA A 17 -19.41 -3.51 -4.08
N ASN A 18 -20.45 -3.99 -3.45
CA ASN A 18 -20.33 -4.90 -2.32
C ASN A 18 -20.43 -6.35 -2.81
N PRO A 19 -19.32 -7.13 -2.87
CA PRO A 19 -19.36 -8.51 -3.35
C PRO A 19 -20.21 -9.43 -2.46
N MET A 20 -20.61 -8.96 -1.29
CA MET A 20 -21.50 -9.66 -0.36
C MET A 20 -22.98 -9.29 -0.57
N ASP A 21 -23.27 -8.32 -1.43
CA ASP A 21 -24.65 -7.94 -1.75
C ASP A 21 -25.22 -8.83 -2.86
N PHE A 22 -26.36 -9.48 -2.57
CA PHE A 22 -27.07 -10.38 -3.48
C PHE A 22 -28.40 -9.84 -4.01
N LYS A 23 -28.66 -8.56 -3.82
CA LYS A 23 -29.92 -7.96 -4.31
C LYS A 23 -30.06 -8.08 -5.82
N ASN A 24 -28.93 -8.02 -6.54
CA ASN A 24 -28.87 -8.20 -8.00
C ASN A 24 -28.02 -9.43 -8.36
N PRO A 25 -28.61 -10.60 -8.64
CA PRO A 25 -27.87 -11.83 -8.97
C PRO A 25 -26.89 -11.69 -10.15
N GLY A 26 -27.17 -10.82 -11.12
CA GLY A 26 -26.28 -10.55 -12.27
C GLY A 26 -25.01 -9.80 -11.90
N ASP A 27 -25.02 -9.09 -10.78
CA ASP A 27 -23.88 -8.32 -10.29
C ASP A 27 -23.03 -9.08 -9.25
N SER A 28 -23.52 -10.22 -8.76
CA SER A 28 -22.87 -11.01 -7.71
C SER A 28 -21.78 -11.93 -8.27
N PHE A 29 -20.72 -12.10 -7.48
CA PHE A 29 -19.66 -13.09 -7.74
C PHE A 29 -20.11 -14.47 -7.23
N LYS A 30 -20.26 -15.45 -8.14
CA LYS A 30 -20.69 -16.81 -7.77
C LYS A 30 -19.77 -17.45 -6.72
N PHE A 31 -18.47 -17.24 -6.85
CA PHE A 31 -17.46 -17.68 -5.89
C PHE A 31 -16.71 -16.47 -5.35
N PHE A 32 -16.52 -16.42 -4.04
CA PHE A 32 -15.76 -15.36 -3.42
C PHE A 32 -14.97 -15.86 -2.21
N THR A 33 -13.66 -15.62 -2.20
CA THR A 33 -12.82 -15.82 -1.01
C THR A 33 -13.03 -14.63 -0.09
N CYS A 34 -13.57 -14.86 1.11
CA CYS A 34 -14.00 -13.78 2.01
C CYS A 34 -12.95 -13.43 3.06
N LYS A 35 -12.30 -14.45 3.62
CA LYS A 35 -11.34 -14.25 4.72
C LYS A 35 -10.39 -15.43 4.83
N ILE A 36 -9.18 -15.18 5.24
CA ILE A 36 -8.24 -16.21 5.73
C ILE A 36 -7.74 -15.81 7.12
N HIS A 37 -7.80 -16.75 8.05
CA HIS A 37 -7.14 -16.63 9.35
C HIS A 37 -5.98 -17.61 9.41
N ILE A 38 -4.77 -17.11 9.58
CA ILE A 38 -3.53 -17.89 9.61
C ILE A 38 -3.02 -17.87 11.05
N GLN A 39 -3.19 -18.98 11.74
CA GLN A 39 -2.71 -19.13 13.11
C GLN A 39 -1.17 -19.20 13.13
N GLU A 40 -0.59 -20.04 12.29
CA GLU A 40 0.86 -20.14 12.14
C GLU A 40 1.19 -20.63 10.72
N PHE A 41 2.03 -19.88 9.99
CA PHE A 41 2.62 -20.34 8.73
C PHE A 41 3.89 -19.56 8.40
N ARG A 42 5.05 -20.20 8.44
CA ARG A 42 6.36 -19.57 8.19
C ARG A 42 6.56 -18.32 9.08
N ASN A 43 6.58 -17.14 8.48
CA ASN A 43 6.78 -15.85 9.17
C ASN A 43 5.47 -15.22 9.63
N ILE A 44 4.33 -15.83 9.31
CA ILE A 44 3.01 -15.28 9.60
C ILE A 44 2.49 -15.94 10.88
N ARG A 45 2.08 -15.11 11.84
CA ARG A 45 1.44 -15.54 13.08
C ARG A 45 0.20 -14.72 13.34
N ASP A 46 -0.88 -15.38 13.69
CA ASP A 46 -2.16 -14.82 14.11
C ASP A 46 -2.66 -13.69 13.19
N LEU A 47 -2.61 -13.94 11.87
CA LEU A 47 -3.10 -13.00 10.87
C LEU A 47 -4.54 -13.34 10.49
N THR A 48 -5.43 -12.37 10.64
CA THR A 48 -6.73 -12.38 9.97
C THR A 48 -6.70 -11.38 8.81
N LEU A 49 -6.92 -11.88 7.58
CA LEU A 49 -6.96 -11.08 6.36
C LEU A 49 -8.34 -11.22 5.70
N THR A 50 -8.99 -10.09 5.41
CA THR A 50 -10.33 -10.04 4.85
C THR A 50 -10.34 -9.47 3.43
N PHE A 51 -11.14 -10.08 2.57
CA PHE A 51 -11.33 -9.67 1.19
C PHE A 51 -12.74 -9.12 1.02
N GLU A 52 -12.84 -7.79 0.96
CA GLU A 52 -14.12 -7.07 0.84
C GLU A 52 -14.33 -6.50 -0.57
N HIS A 53 -13.29 -6.51 -1.39
CA HIS A 53 -13.31 -5.98 -2.75
C HIS A 53 -12.91 -7.09 -3.75
N PRO A 54 -13.55 -7.18 -4.91
CA PRO A 54 -13.24 -8.23 -5.91
C PRO A 54 -11.82 -8.19 -6.46
N ALA A 55 -11.22 -7.01 -6.52
CA ALA A 55 -9.83 -6.82 -6.87
C ALA A 55 -9.07 -6.29 -5.64
N THR A 56 -8.51 -7.16 -4.84
CA THR A 56 -7.77 -6.81 -3.61
C THR A 56 -6.29 -6.66 -3.91
N ILE A 57 -5.68 -5.57 -3.43
CA ILE A 57 -4.24 -5.34 -3.50
C ILE A 57 -3.62 -5.46 -2.10
N LEU A 58 -2.60 -6.31 -2.00
CA LEU A 58 -1.92 -6.67 -0.77
C LEU A 58 -0.50 -6.10 -0.77
N SER A 59 -0.20 -5.23 0.17
CA SER A 59 1.11 -4.62 0.36
C SER A 59 1.69 -4.90 1.74
N GLY A 60 2.92 -4.52 1.98
CA GLY A 60 3.64 -4.73 3.24
C GLY A 60 5.13 -4.92 3.00
N SER A 61 5.92 -4.90 4.07
CA SER A 61 7.38 -5.04 4.01
C SER A 61 7.83 -6.37 3.36
N ASN A 62 9.10 -6.43 2.97
CA ASN A 62 9.71 -7.67 2.49
C ASN A 62 9.65 -8.75 3.57
N LYS A 63 9.51 -10.00 3.13
CA LYS A 63 9.42 -11.19 4.00
C LYS A 63 8.22 -11.22 4.95
N ILE A 64 7.23 -10.32 4.83
CA ILE A 64 6.01 -10.35 5.65
C ILE A 64 5.11 -11.57 5.35
N GLY A 65 5.26 -12.20 4.18
CA GLY A 65 4.53 -13.42 3.82
C GLY A 65 3.48 -13.26 2.72
N LYS A 66 3.51 -12.19 1.92
CA LYS A 66 2.53 -11.94 0.83
C LYS A 66 2.40 -13.12 -0.13
N THR A 67 3.49 -13.58 -0.72
CA THR A 67 3.53 -14.77 -1.59
C THR A 67 3.01 -16.03 -0.87
N SER A 68 3.35 -16.20 0.41
CA SER A 68 2.87 -17.31 1.23
C SER A 68 1.35 -17.32 1.36
N ILE A 69 0.72 -16.16 1.52
CA ILE A 69 -0.73 -16.02 1.58
C ILE A 69 -1.36 -16.45 0.25
N LEU A 70 -0.81 -16.00 -0.89
CA LEU A 70 -1.30 -16.43 -2.21
C LEU A 70 -1.25 -17.95 -2.35
N LEU A 71 -0.14 -18.58 -1.94
CA LEU A 71 0.01 -20.04 -1.97
C LEU A 71 -0.98 -20.78 -1.06
N LEU A 72 -1.21 -20.29 0.17
CA LEU A 72 -2.20 -20.85 1.09
C LEU A 72 -3.60 -20.86 0.46
N ILE A 73 -3.98 -19.74 -0.18
CA ILE A 73 -5.27 -19.62 -0.84
C ILE A 73 -5.32 -20.54 -2.08
N ALA A 74 -4.30 -20.54 -2.92
CA ALA A 74 -4.24 -21.38 -4.12
C ALA A 74 -4.35 -22.86 -3.81
N CYS A 75 -3.53 -23.34 -2.86
CA CYS A 75 -3.49 -24.76 -2.49
C CYS A 75 -4.74 -25.25 -1.72
N SER A 76 -5.61 -24.33 -1.29
CA SER A 76 -6.92 -24.68 -0.72
C SER A 76 -7.94 -25.12 -1.76
N HIS A 77 -7.71 -24.83 -3.03
CA HIS A 77 -8.61 -25.14 -4.15
C HIS A 77 -8.16 -26.39 -4.89
N TYR A 78 -9.12 -27.22 -5.28
CA TYR A 78 -8.82 -28.40 -6.10
C TYR A 78 -8.32 -28.01 -7.49
N ASP A 79 -9.00 -27.09 -8.15
CA ASP A 79 -8.71 -26.62 -9.52
C ASP A 79 -7.68 -25.48 -9.52
N PHE A 80 -6.54 -25.70 -8.84
CA PHE A 80 -5.39 -24.79 -8.87
C PHE A 80 -4.44 -25.19 -10.00
N TYR A 81 -4.21 -24.28 -10.93
CA TYR A 81 -3.41 -24.51 -12.12
C TYR A 81 -2.23 -23.55 -12.24
N ARG A 82 -1.10 -24.11 -12.62
CA ARG A 82 0.09 -23.40 -13.10
C ARG A 82 0.59 -24.08 -14.37
N TYR A 83 1.50 -23.44 -15.09
CA TYR A 83 2.20 -24.11 -16.17
C TYR A 83 3.17 -25.15 -15.61
N ASP A 84 3.26 -26.29 -16.33
CA ASP A 84 4.16 -27.38 -15.95
C ASP A 84 5.57 -27.08 -16.44
N SER A 85 6.46 -26.64 -15.56
CA SER A 85 7.86 -26.35 -15.88
C SER A 85 8.69 -27.58 -16.27
N THR A 86 8.15 -28.78 -16.09
CA THR A 86 8.82 -30.03 -16.48
C THR A 86 8.55 -30.44 -17.94
N LYS A 87 7.59 -29.79 -18.58
CA LYS A 87 7.21 -30.08 -19.96
C LYS A 87 7.86 -29.09 -20.94
N PRO A 88 8.26 -29.55 -22.13
CA PRO A 88 8.79 -28.65 -23.15
C PRO A 88 7.73 -27.74 -23.78
N GLU A 89 6.46 -28.12 -23.68
CA GLU A 89 5.32 -27.38 -24.17
C GLU A 89 4.63 -26.65 -23.01
N THR A 90 4.02 -25.50 -23.29
CA THR A 90 3.29 -24.74 -22.29
C THR A 90 1.94 -25.39 -22.01
N VAL A 91 1.90 -26.22 -21.00
CA VAL A 91 0.71 -26.98 -20.59
C VAL A 91 0.33 -26.62 -19.18
N LEU A 92 -0.95 -26.30 -18.99
CA LEU A 92 -1.51 -26.11 -17.65
C LEU A 92 -1.64 -27.46 -16.93
N LYS A 93 -1.08 -27.53 -15.73
CA LYS A 93 -1.17 -28.69 -14.85
C LYS A 93 -1.77 -28.28 -13.53
N ARG A 94 -2.58 -29.16 -12.97
CA ARG A 94 -3.06 -29.02 -11.60
C ARG A 94 -1.88 -29.13 -10.63
N HIS A 95 -1.79 -28.17 -9.71
CA HIS A 95 -0.76 -28.12 -8.68
C HIS A 95 -1.36 -28.31 -7.28
N SER A 96 -0.52 -28.77 -6.39
CA SER A 96 -0.80 -28.96 -4.97
C SER A 96 0.38 -28.47 -4.12
N TRP A 97 0.30 -28.63 -2.81
CA TRP A 97 1.38 -28.26 -1.89
C TRP A 97 2.73 -28.89 -2.24
N GLY A 98 2.73 -30.17 -2.65
CA GLY A 98 3.97 -30.86 -3.01
C GLY A 98 4.66 -30.28 -4.24
N ASP A 99 3.90 -29.68 -5.16
CA ASP A 99 4.42 -29.10 -6.39
C ASP A 99 4.97 -27.66 -6.17
N VAL A 100 4.35 -26.87 -5.26
CA VAL A 100 4.71 -25.46 -5.06
C VAL A 100 5.57 -25.19 -3.83
N MET A 101 5.62 -26.13 -2.90
CA MET A 101 6.41 -26.07 -1.68
C MET A 101 7.05 -27.43 -1.36
N PRO A 102 7.99 -27.89 -2.15
CA PRO A 102 8.74 -29.09 -1.82
C PRO A 102 9.55 -28.84 -0.53
N PHE A 103 9.54 -29.80 0.38
CA PHE A 103 10.39 -29.76 1.56
C PHE A 103 11.69 -30.51 1.31
N THR A 104 12.80 -29.86 1.59
CA THR A 104 14.11 -30.52 1.58
C THR A 104 14.30 -31.30 2.89
N LYS A 105 15.23 -32.27 2.85
CA LYS A 105 15.57 -33.06 4.07
C LYS A 105 16.18 -32.20 5.18
N GLN A 106 16.77 -31.05 4.81
CA GLN A 106 17.44 -30.12 5.70
C GLN A 106 16.46 -29.13 6.37
N GLU A 107 15.27 -28.97 5.82
CA GLU A 107 14.25 -28.11 6.41
C GLU A 107 13.57 -28.80 7.59
N ASN A 108 13.83 -28.34 8.78
CA ASN A 108 13.11 -28.76 9.98
C ASN A 108 11.84 -27.92 10.11
N ALA A 109 10.69 -28.55 9.97
CA ALA A 109 9.42 -27.94 10.38
C ALA A 109 9.40 -27.91 11.92
N ILE A 110 9.73 -26.76 12.50
CA ILE A 110 9.81 -26.58 13.96
C ILE A 110 8.41 -26.46 14.58
N ARG A 111 7.38 -26.16 13.77
CA ARG A 111 6.02 -25.85 14.24
C ARG A 111 4.96 -26.46 13.35
N ASP A 112 3.80 -26.69 13.95
CA ASP A 112 2.59 -27.02 13.22
C ASP A 112 2.12 -25.79 12.44
N TYR A 113 1.68 -26.01 11.21
CA TYR A 113 1.05 -24.97 10.40
C TYR A 113 -0.45 -25.16 10.43
N GLU A 114 -1.17 -24.06 10.66
CA GLU A 114 -2.63 -24.05 10.66
C GLU A 114 -3.18 -22.76 10.10
N TYR A 115 -4.19 -22.89 9.24
CA TYR A 115 -4.98 -21.74 8.76
C TYR A 115 -6.44 -22.14 8.55
N HIS A 116 -7.32 -21.14 8.53
CA HIS A 116 -8.76 -21.29 8.33
C HIS A 116 -9.19 -20.39 7.18
N LEU A 117 -9.75 -20.97 6.12
CA LEU A 117 -10.23 -20.23 4.95
C LEU A 117 -11.75 -20.16 4.98
N PHE A 118 -12.28 -18.97 4.65
CA PHE A 118 -13.70 -18.67 4.56
C PHE A 118 -14.02 -18.22 3.14
N TRP A 119 -15.01 -18.84 2.54
CA TRP A 119 -15.43 -18.53 1.18
C TRP A 119 -16.94 -18.62 1.03
N ARG A 120 -17.43 -18.11 -0.08
CA ARG A 120 -18.82 -18.09 -0.42
C ARG A 120 -19.05 -18.75 -1.80
N VAL A 121 -20.15 -19.48 -1.93
CA VAL A 121 -20.62 -20.06 -3.19
C VAL A 121 -22.12 -19.70 -3.33
N GLY A 122 -22.43 -18.81 -4.26
CA GLY A 122 -23.76 -18.22 -4.30
C GLY A 122 -24.06 -17.46 -3.01
N LYS A 123 -25.13 -17.82 -2.31
CA LYS A 123 -25.51 -17.24 -1.00
C LYS A 123 -24.90 -17.98 0.19
N ASP A 124 -24.32 -19.15 -0.03
CA ASP A 124 -23.85 -20.03 1.03
C ASP A 124 -22.46 -19.64 1.50
N PHE A 125 -22.31 -19.30 2.76
CA PHE A 125 -21.03 -19.14 3.41
C PHE A 125 -20.49 -20.49 3.86
N ARG A 126 -19.24 -20.72 3.57
CA ARG A 126 -18.51 -21.96 3.87
C ARG A 126 -17.16 -21.62 4.46
N ASP A 127 -16.65 -22.57 5.24
CA ASP A 127 -15.33 -22.46 5.84
C ASP A 127 -14.62 -23.80 5.92
N GLY A 128 -13.34 -23.76 6.16
CA GLY A 128 -12.57 -24.97 6.33
C GLY A 128 -11.17 -24.71 6.86
N LYS A 129 -10.77 -25.54 7.81
CA LYS A 129 -9.42 -25.54 8.36
C LYS A 129 -8.49 -26.39 7.54
N ALA A 130 -7.24 -25.97 7.46
CA ALA A 130 -6.11 -26.73 6.94
C ALA A 130 -5.03 -26.80 8.03
N ARG A 131 -4.49 -27.99 8.26
CA ARG A 131 -3.44 -28.22 9.25
C ARG A 131 -2.35 -29.10 8.67
N ARG A 132 -1.12 -28.82 9.04
CA ARG A 132 0.04 -29.67 8.80
C ARG A 132 0.86 -29.74 10.08
N LEU A 133 0.99 -30.95 10.62
CA LEU A 133 1.84 -31.22 11.79
C LEU A 133 3.32 -31.14 11.39
N HIS A 134 4.17 -30.69 12.29
CA HIS A 134 5.63 -30.67 12.11
C HIS A 134 6.21 -32.07 11.86
N THR A 135 5.56 -33.11 12.41
CA THR A 135 5.92 -34.51 12.20
C THR A 135 5.44 -35.09 10.87
N SER A 136 4.59 -34.37 10.14
CA SER A 136 3.98 -34.83 8.88
C SER A 136 4.33 -33.96 7.71
N LYS A 137 4.61 -34.58 6.55
CA LYS A 137 4.76 -33.86 5.28
C LYS A 137 3.44 -33.56 4.59
N SER A 138 2.33 -34.09 5.12
CA SER A 138 1.01 -34.02 4.48
C SER A 138 0.13 -32.98 5.15
N TRP A 139 -0.64 -32.26 4.34
CA TRP A 139 -1.70 -31.38 4.78
C TRP A 139 -3.00 -32.16 5.02
N SER A 140 -3.80 -31.71 5.97
CA SER A 140 -5.17 -32.16 6.24
C SER A 140 -6.18 -31.02 6.00
N GLY A 141 -7.46 -31.33 5.97
CA GLY A 141 -8.53 -30.35 5.77
C GLY A 141 -8.57 -29.77 4.35
N VAL A 142 -8.80 -28.47 4.21
CA VAL A 142 -8.88 -27.81 2.88
C VAL A 142 -7.56 -27.82 2.12
N GLY A 143 -6.43 -27.86 2.81
CA GLY A 143 -5.10 -27.94 2.20
C GLY A 143 -4.73 -29.34 1.70
N LYS A 144 -5.57 -30.36 1.90
CA LYS A 144 -5.30 -31.72 1.44
C LYS A 144 -5.54 -31.82 -0.07
N ALA A 145 -4.49 -32.07 -0.83
CA ALA A 145 -4.62 -32.46 -2.21
C ALA A 145 -5.26 -33.86 -2.28
N THR A 146 -6.46 -33.94 -2.84
CA THR A 146 -7.11 -35.23 -3.12
C THR A 146 -7.05 -35.50 -4.61
N GLN A 147 -6.86 -36.76 -4.99
CA GLN A 147 -7.00 -37.18 -6.40
C GLN A 147 -8.48 -37.20 -6.82
N ASP A 148 -9.37 -37.37 -5.86
CA ASP A 148 -10.81 -37.39 -6.08
C ASP A 148 -11.41 -35.98 -5.87
N ARG A 149 -11.85 -35.37 -6.97
CA ARG A 149 -12.49 -34.05 -6.97
C ARG A 149 -13.73 -34.00 -6.06
N LYS A 150 -14.49 -35.10 -5.98
CA LYS A 150 -15.71 -35.16 -5.15
C LYS A 150 -15.43 -34.99 -3.66
N LYS A 151 -14.23 -35.36 -3.22
CA LYS A 151 -13.79 -35.24 -1.81
C LYS A 151 -13.17 -33.88 -1.50
N ALA A 152 -12.88 -33.07 -2.50
CA ALA A 152 -12.32 -31.73 -2.28
C ALA A 152 -13.37 -30.77 -1.71
N LYS A 153 -13.01 -29.99 -0.70
CA LYS A 153 -13.90 -29.02 -0.06
C LYS A 153 -14.18 -27.81 -0.96
N ILE A 154 -13.17 -27.31 -1.66
CA ILE A 154 -13.29 -26.23 -2.63
C ILE A 154 -12.98 -26.79 -4.01
N ARG A 155 -14.03 -27.10 -4.73
CA ARG A 155 -14.02 -27.62 -6.10
C ARG A 155 -14.84 -26.68 -6.99
N ASP A 156 -14.72 -26.83 -8.29
CA ASP A 156 -15.48 -26.08 -9.29
C ASP A 156 -15.15 -24.57 -9.38
N ARG A 157 -14.05 -24.16 -8.75
CA ARG A 157 -13.48 -22.82 -8.94
C ARG A 157 -12.08 -22.92 -9.48
N HIS A 158 -11.87 -22.43 -10.70
CA HIS A 158 -10.55 -22.36 -11.32
C HIS A 158 -9.69 -21.30 -10.58
N VAL A 159 -8.45 -21.67 -10.23
CA VAL A 159 -7.49 -20.77 -9.60
C VAL A 159 -6.23 -20.71 -10.46
N ARG A 160 -5.83 -19.50 -10.81
CA ARG A 160 -4.62 -19.20 -11.57
C ARG A 160 -3.65 -18.42 -10.70
N LEU A 161 -2.41 -18.88 -10.57
CA LEU A 161 -1.32 -18.14 -9.96
C LEU A 161 -0.38 -17.64 -11.06
N VAL A 162 -0.18 -16.35 -11.12
CA VAL A 162 0.75 -15.64 -11.99
C VAL A 162 1.90 -15.13 -11.12
N ASP A 163 3.05 -15.77 -11.23
CA ASP A 163 4.23 -15.46 -10.44
C ASP A 163 5.34 -14.77 -11.25
N LEU A 164 6.51 -14.59 -10.64
CA LEU A 164 7.65 -13.92 -11.25
C LEU A 164 8.27 -14.69 -12.43
N GLU A 165 7.92 -15.96 -12.67
CA GLU A 165 8.39 -16.69 -13.85
C GLU A 165 7.98 -16.00 -15.16
N ARG A 166 6.91 -15.17 -15.12
CA ARG A 166 6.44 -14.41 -16.29
C ARG A 166 7.46 -13.42 -16.86
N ILE A 167 8.41 -12.95 -16.07
CA ILE A 167 9.40 -11.93 -16.49
C ILE A 167 10.64 -12.52 -17.16
N LEU A 168 10.80 -13.83 -17.18
CA LEU A 168 11.91 -14.48 -17.90
C LEU A 168 11.69 -14.29 -19.41
N PRO A 169 12.57 -13.60 -20.15
CA PRO A 169 12.33 -13.30 -21.55
C PRO A 169 12.51 -14.53 -22.45
N ALA A 170 11.73 -14.59 -23.53
CA ALA A 170 11.80 -15.65 -24.52
C ALA A 170 13.16 -15.73 -25.21
N ARG A 171 13.89 -14.62 -25.31
CA ARG A 171 15.27 -14.58 -25.85
C ARG A 171 16.27 -15.47 -25.12
N ASN A 172 15.95 -15.92 -23.90
CA ASN A 172 16.77 -16.89 -23.17
C ASN A 172 16.56 -18.35 -23.67
N PHE A 173 15.66 -18.56 -24.60
CA PHE A 173 15.43 -19.88 -25.20
C PHE A 173 16.58 -20.28 -26.13
N SER A 174 16.82 -21.58 -26.22
CA SER A 174 17.87 -22.08 -27.10
C SER A 174 17.54 -21.87 -28.59
N ASN A 175 18.56 -21.70 -29.44
CA ASN A 175 18.38 -21.53 -30.87
C ASN A 175 17.62 -22.70 -31.54
N SER A 176 17.74 -23.93 -31.01
CA SER A 176 17.01 -25.09 -31.52
C SER A 176 15.50 -24.97 -31.26
N LEU A 177 15.14 -24.40 -30.11
CA LEU A 177 13.77 -24.14 -29.76
C LEU A 177 13.17 -23.01 -30.61
N MET A 178 13.94 -21.94 -30.86
CA MET A 178 13.58 -20.86 -31.76
C MET A 178 13.16 -21.38 -33.14
N ARG A 179 13.94 -22.35 -33.72
CA ARG A 179 13.62 -22.96 -35.00
C ARG A 179 12.34 -23.80 -34.98
N LYS A 180 12.01 -24.44 -33.85
CA LYS A 180 10.75 -25.17 -33.68
C LYS A 180 9.56 -24.22 -33.60
N ILE A 181 9.70 -23.15 -32.84
CA ILE A 181 8.64 -22.12 -32.64
C ILE A 181 8.36 -21.40 -33.97
N ALA A 182 9.39 -21.08 -34.77
CA ALA A 182 9.23 -20.45 -36.07
C ALA A 182 8.42 -21.29 -37.10
N LYS A 183 8.29 -22.60 -36.85
CA LYS A 183 7.49 -23.53 -37.68
C LYS A 183 6.14 -23.88 -37.04
N ALA A 184 5.83 -23.34 -35.88
CA ALA A 184 4.59 -23.62 -35.18
C ALA A 184 3.40 -22.92 -35.87
N GLU A 185 2.22 -23.48 -35.71
CA GLU A 185 0.97 -22.87 -36.18
C GLU A 185 0.76 -21.53 -35.49
N GLN A 186 0.31 -20.55 -36.26
CA GLN A 186 -0.02 -19.20 -35.75
C GLN A 186 -1.48 -19.17 -35.32
N VAL A 187 -1.73 -18.91 -34.05
CA VAL A 187 -3.07 -18.81 -33.49
C VAL A 187 -3.30 -17.36 -33.06
N ARG A 188 -4.23 -16.67 -33.71
CA ARG A 188 -4.56 -15.29 -33.35
C ARG A 188 -5.14 -15.24 -31.94
N LEU A 189 -4.70 -14.28 -31.11
CA LEU A 189 -5.27 -14.02 -29.82
C LEU A 189 -6.66 -13.36 -29.96
N SER A 190 -7.41 -13.35 -28.86
CA SER A 190 -8.72 -12.70 -28.86
C SER A 190 -8.60 -11.18 -29.03
N GLU A 191 -9.56 -10.58 -29.70
CA GLU A 191 -9.65 -9.12 -29.89
C GLU A 191 -9.62 -8.35 -28.55
N ASP A 192 -10.13 -8.94 -27.47
CA ASP A 192 -10.07 -8.34 -26.12
C ASP A 192 -8.63 -8.23 -25.61
N ILE A 193 -7.76 -9.21 -25.90
CA ILE A 193 -6.33 -9.15 -25.55
C ILE A 193 -5.62 -8.11 -26.39
N GLU A 194 -5.88 -8.06 -27.70
CA GLU A 194 -5.29 -7.06 -28.61
C GLU A 194 -5.67 -5.62 -28.20
N LYS A 195 -6.95 -5.37 -27.85
CA LYS A 195 -7.43 -4.10 -27.34
C LYS A 195 -6.80 -3.72 -25.99
N ALA A 196 -6.70 -4.68 -25.08
CA ALA A 196 -6.06 -4.45 -23.77
C ALA A 196 -4.57 -4.11 -23.94
N PHE A 197 -3.87 -4.81 -24.81
CA PHE A 197 -2.46 -4.55 -25.12
C PHE A 197 -2.29 -3.15 -25.72
N SER A 198 -3.11 -2.81 -26.73
CA SER A 198 -3.11 -1.47 -27.34
C SER A 198 -3.35 -0.36 -26.31
N TYR A 199 -4.30 -0.55 -25.40
CA TYR A 199 -4.59 0.40 -24.31
C TYR A 199 -3.41 0.56 -23.36
N ILE A 200 -2.81 -0.55 -22.91
CA ILE A 200 -1.70 -0.53 -21.95
C ILE A 200 -0.49 0.22 -22.51
N PHE A 201 -0.16 0.01 -23.78
CA PHE A 201 0.98 0.63 -24.45
C PHE A 201 0.66 1.94 -25.17
N CYS A 202 -0.58 2.42 -25.13
CA CYS A 202 -1.03 3.62 -25.86
C CYS A 202 -0.72 3.59 -27.35
N LEU A 203 -0.95 2.46 -28.00
CA LEU A 203 -0.70 2.33 -29.42
C LEU A 203 -1.75 3.08 -30.24
N ALA A 204 -1.34 3.78 -31.27
CA ALA A 204 -2.25 4.51 -32.17
C ALA A 204 -3.19 3.57 -32.94
N ASN A 205 -2.70 2.39 -33.30
CA ASN A 205 -3.47 1.36 -33.97
C ASN A 205 -3.47 0.06 -33.15
N GLN A 206 -4.59 -0.66 -33.17
CA GLN A 206 -4.70 -1.97 -32.54
C GLN A 206 -3.82 -2.96 -33.32
N PRO A 207 -2.87 -3.65 -32.66
CA PRO A 207 -2.06 -4.67 -33.31
C PRO A 207 -2.85 -5.98 -33.49
N GLU A 208 -2.48 -6.77 -34.47
CA GLU A 208 -2.85 -8.20 -34.52
C GLU A 208 -1.76 -9.02 -33.82
N ILE A 209 -2.17 -9.86 -32.88
CA ILE A 209 -1.22 -10.63 -32.07
C ILE A 209 -1.49 -12.12 -32.23
N TYR A 210 -0.45 -12.86 -32.61
CA TYR A 210 -0.53 -14.29 -32.83
C TYR A 210 0.36 -15.02 -31.81
N ARG A 211 -0.18 -16.08 -31.24
CA ARG A 211 0.61 -17.09 -30.54
C ARG A 211 1.29 -17.96 -31.59
N ILE A 212 2.61 -18.04 -31.57
CA ILE A 212 3.42 -18.76 -32.58
C ILE A 212 4.13 -20.00 -32.02
N GLY A 213 3.91 -20.31 -30.77
CA GLY A 213 4.49 -21.46 -30.12
C GLY A 213 4.58 -21.29 -28.61
N SER A 214 5.08 -22.32 -27.95
CA SER A 214 5.20 -22.33 -26.50
C SER A 214 6.46 -23.06 -26.05
N HIS A 215 6.96 -22.67 -24.87
CA HIS A 215 8.05 -23.38 -24.22
C HIS A 215 7.91 -23.32 -22.70
N VAL A 216 7.87 -24.49 -22.09
CA VAL A 216 7.76 -24.66 -20.63
C VAL A 216 6.53 -23.92 -20.12
N ASN A 217 6.72 -22.75 -19.52
CA ASN A 217 5.66 -21.95 -18.90
C ASN A 217 5.31 -20.67 -19.67
N LYS A 218 5.77 -20.53 -20.91
CA LYS A 218 5.61 -19.32 -21.70
C LYS A 218 5.20 -19.60 -23.13
N PHE A 219 4.47 -18.61 -23.68
CA PHE A 219 4.17 -18.55 -25.10
C PHE A 219 5.13 -17.60 -25.80
N ALA A 220 5.36 -17.87 -27.07
CA ALA A 220 5.99 -16.94 -28.00
C ALA A 220 4.91 -16.26 -28.84
N TYR A 221 5.11 -14.98 -29.12
CA TYR A 221 4.14 -14.14 -29.83
C TYR A 221 4.74 -13.48 -31.04
N LEU A 222 3.91 -13.28 -32.08
CA LEU A 222 4.17 -12.44 -33.22
C LEU A 222 3.20 -11.25 -33.17
N ILE A 223 3.74 -10.04 -33.28
CA ILE A 223 2.98 -8.81 -33.16
C ILE A 223 3.07 -8.04 -34.47
N HIS A 224 1.91 -7.82 -35.10
CA HIS A 224 1.77 -6.98 -36.30
C HIS A 224 1.22 -5.63 -35.88
N SER A 225 2.05 -4.59 -35.93
CA SER A 225 1.68 -3.22 -35.55
C SER A 225 1.96 -2.27 -36.72
N GLY A 226 0.93 -1.89 -37.43
CA GLY A 226 1.06 -1.07 -38.64
C GLY A 226 1.89 -1.76 -39.72
N ILE A 227 3.02 -1.13 -40.07
CA ILE A 227 3.95 -1.68 -41.09
C ILE A 227 5.02 -2.60 -40.49
N SER A 228 5.12 -2.69 -39.18
CA SER A 228 6.14 -3.48 -38.49
C SER A 228 5.58 -4.80 -37.98
N THR A 229 6.39 -5.86 -38.18
CA THR A 229 6.11 -7.19 -37.63
C THR A 229 7.31 -7.64 -36.82
N TYR A 230 7.11 -8.00 -35.58
CA TYR A 230 8.18 -8.46 -34.71
C TYR A 230 7.70 -9.57 -33.76
N SER A 231 8.61 -10.39 -33.33
CA SER A 231 8.30 -11.45 -32.36
C SER A 231 8.66 -11.04 -30.94
N SER A 232 8.10 -11.72 -29.94
CA SER A 232 8.43 -11.55 -28.53
C SER A 232 9.92 -11.71 -28.19
N TYR A 233 10.71 -12.32 -29.08
CA TYR A 233 12.18 -12.39 -28.98
C TYR A 233 12.86 -11.04 -29.19
N ASN A 234 12.28 -10.21 -30.05
CA ASN A 234 12.77 -8.87 -30.39
C ASN A 234 11.97 -7.76 -29.67
N ALA A 235 10.90 -8.14 -28.98
CA ALA A 235 10.10 -7.24 -28.18
C ALA A 235 10.82 -6.82 -26.89
N ALA A 236 10.39 -5.73 -26.29
CA ALA A 236 10.80 -5.39 -24.95
C ALA A 236 10.29 -6.45 -23.95
N THR A 237 11.09 -6.76 -22.92
CA THR A 237 10.71 -7.76 -21.90
C THR A 237 9.35 -7.43 -21.25
N GLY A 238 9.01 -6.14 -21.13
CA GLY A 238 7.73 -5.68 -20.62
C GLY A 238 6.55 -6.07 -21.51
N GLU A 239 6.68 -6.00 -22.84
CA GLU A 239 5.61 -6.36 -23.79
C GLU A 239 5.27 -7.85 -23.68
N GLU A 240 6.28 -8.71 -23.67
CA GLU A 240 6.10 -10.14 -23.50
C GLU A 240 5.44 -10.49 -22.16
N SER A 241 5.90 -9.87 -21.09
CA SER A 241 5.34 -10.10 -19.75
C SER A 241 3.88 -9.65 -19.66
N ILE A 242 3.52 -8.53 -20.27
CA ILE A 242 2.12 -8.06 -20.36
C ILE A 242 1.27 -9.05 -21.16
N LEU A 243 1.74 -9.54 -22.30
CA LEU A 243 1.00 -10.53 -23.08
C LEU A 243 0.73 -11.80 -22.29
N ASN A 244 1.73 -12.31 -21.57
CA ASN A 244 1.55 -13.47 -20.69
C ASN A 244 0.49 -13.22 -19.61
N ILE A 245 0.50 -12.04 -18.96
CA ILE A 245 -0.52 -11.65 -17.97
C ILE A 245 -1.90 -11.56 -18.64
N LEU A 246 -2.02 -10.90 -19.79
CA LEU A 246 -3.29 -10.74 -20.49
C LEU A 246 -3.89 -12.09 -20.91
N VAL A 247 -3.07 -13.00 -21.43
CA VAL A 247 -3.50 -14.37 -21.74
C VAL A 247 -4.03 -15.06 -20.47
N ASP A 248 -3.29 -15.01 -19.36
CA ASP A 248 -3.73 -15.60 -18.09
C ASP A 248 -5.03 -14.97 -17.58
N ILE A 249 -5.19 -13.65 -17.72
CA ILE A 249 -6.38 -12.92 -17.25
C ILE A 249 -7.60 -13.22 -18.14
N PHE A 250 -7.46 -13.19 -19.46
CA PHE A 250 -8.60 -13.31 -20.36
C PHE A 250 -8.99 -14.76 -20.64
N GLU A 251 -8.04 -15.67 -20.85
CA GLU A 251 -8.33 -17.07 -21.19
C GLU A 251 -8.77 -17.93 -19.99
N THR A 252 -8.53 -17.47 -18.76
CA THR A 252 -9.05 -18.14 -17.57
C THR A 252 -10.59 -18.06 -17.55
N PRO A 253 -11.31 -19.10 -17.14
CA PRO A 253 -12.78 -19.09 -17.12
C PRO A 253 -13.39 -17.98 -16.25
N CYS A 254 -14.63 -17.58 -16.52
CA CYS A 254 -15.37 -16.66 -15.66
C CYS A 254 -15.54 -17.22 -14.23
N ASN A 255 -15.68 -16.35 -13.24
CA ASN A 255 -15.78 -16.69 -11.80
C ASN A 255 -14.53 -17.31 -11.20
N SER A 256 -13.39 -17.27 -11.89
CA SER A 256 -12.11 -17.75 -11.39
C SER A 256 -11.52 -16.85 -10.29
N LEU A 257 -10.53 -17.38 -9.60
CA LEU A 257 -9.64 -16.63 -8.72
C LEU A 257 -8.28 -16.49 -9.40
N ILE A 258 -7.84 -15.25 -9.59
CA ILE A 258 -6.54 -14.94 -10.16
C ILE A 258 -5.68 -14.31 -9.07
N LEU A 259 -4.55 -14.95 -8.82
CA LEU A 259 -3.55 -14.54 -7.85
C LEU A 259 -2.32 -14.06 -8.61
N ILE A 260 -1.88 -12.83 -8.35
CA ILE A 260 -0.72 -12.26 -9.06
C ILE A 260 0.30 -11.80 -8.03
N ASP A 261 1.52 -12.33 -8.13
CA ASP A 261 2.60 -11.97 -7.23
C ASP A 261 3.47 -10.87 -7.86
N GLU A 262 3.74 -9.81 -7.08
CA GLU A 262 4.59 -8.67 -7.45
C GLU A 262 4.28 -8.11 -8.85
N LEU A 263 3.03 -7.66 -9.04
CA LEU A 263 2.52 -7.24 -10.36
C LEU A 263 3.36 -6.16 -11.03
N GLU A 264 4.01 -5.29 -10.27
CA GLU A 264 4.81 -4.15 -10.76
C GLU A 264 6.11 -4.54 -11.45
N VAL A 265 6.65 -5.73 -11.16
CA VAL A 265 8.01 -6.08 -11.58
C VAL A 265 8.14 -6.10 -13.09
N GLY A 266 9.07 -5.26 -13.58
CA GLY A 266 9.35 -5.11 -15.02
C GLY A 266 8.50 -4.06 -15.72
N PHE A 267 7.65 -3.28 -15.02
CA PHE A 267 6.74 -2.32 -15.65
C PHE A 267 6.96 -0.88 -15.20
N HIS A 268 6.96 0.02 -16.19
CA HIS A 268 6.91 1.46 -15.96
C HIS A 268 5.59 1.86 -15.24
N PRO A 269 5.58 2.90 -14.40
CA PRO A 269 4.37 3.33 -13.65
C PRO A 269 3.10 3.50 -14.51
N ASP A 270 3.23 4.04 -15.74
CA ASP A 270 2.06 4.21 -16.61
C ASP A 270 1.47 2.89 -17.09
N ILE A 271 2.31 1.90 -17.35
CA ILE A 271 1.88 0.53 -17.69
C ILE A 271 1.18 -0.09 -16.49
N GLN A 272 1.71 0.10 -15.28
CA GLN A 272 1.10 -0.40 -14.06
C GLN A 272 -0.33 0.13 -13.85
N ARG A 273 -0.56 1.45 -14.08
CA ARG A 273 -1.90 2.06 -13.95
C ARG A 273 -2.88 1.45 -14.94
N ARG A 274 -2.51 1.38 -16.22
CA ARG A 274 -3.39 0.85 -17.27
C ARG A 274 -3.64 -0.64 -17.10
N LEU A 275 -2.65 -1.41 -16.65
CA LEU A 275 -2.83 -2.81 -16.30
C LEU A 275 -3.81 -2.99 -15.13
N ALA A 276 -3.73 -2.13 -14.10
CA ALA A 276 -4.69 -2.13 -13.00
C ALA A 276 -6.12 -1.86 -13.48
N ASP A 277 -6.30 -0.96 -14.45
CA ASP A 277 -7.61 -0.67 -15.04
C ASP A 277 -8.17 -1.88 -15.79
N ILE A 278 -7.33 -2.59 -16.56
CA ILE A 278 -7.74 -3.84 -17.24
C ILE A 278 -8.11 -4.91 -16.22
N ILE A 279 -7.33 -5.08 -15.15
CA ILE A 279 -7.65 -6.04 -14.07
C ILE A 279 -9.01 -5.72 -13.45
N LYS A 280 -9.28 -4.45 -13.13
CA LYS A 280 -10.57 -4.02 -12.57
C LYS A 280 -11.72 -4.26 -13.55
N TYR A 281 -11.53 -3.94 -14.84
CA TYR A 281 -12.51 -4.20 -15.89
C TYR A 281 -12.87 -5.68 -16.00
N VAL A 282 -11.86 -6.54 -16.09
CA VAL A 282 -12.05 -8.00 -16.19
C VAL A 282 -12.67 -8.56 -14.91
N SER A 283 -12.28 -8.05 -13.74
CA SER A 283 -12.87 -8.44 -12.47
C SER A 283 -14.40 -8.25 -12.50
N TRP A 284 -14.87 -7.08 -12.90
CA TRP A 284 -16.29 -6.79 -12.96
C TRP A 284 -17.03 -7.60 -14.04
N ASN A 285 -16.56 -7.57 -15.27
CA ASN A 285 -17.31 -8.13 -16.40
C ASN A 285 -17.27 -9.67 -16.45
N HIS A 286 -16.17 -10.29 -16.02
CA HIS A 286 -16.02 -11.75 -16.02
C HIS A 286 -16.22 -12.34 -14.61
N LYS A 287 -16.59 -11.51 -13.64
CA LYS A 287 -16.79 -11.91 -12.23
C LYS A 287 -15.60 -12.67 -11.64
N LYS A 288 -14.39 -12.29 -12.03
CA LYS A 288 -13.15 -12.88 -11.54
C LYS A 288 -12.67 -12.13 -10.30
N GLN A 289 -12.34 -12.85 -9.25
CA GLN A 289 -11.70 -12.26 -8.08
C GLN A 289 -10.20 -12.21 -8.29
N PHE A 290 -9.60 -11.05 -8.01
CA PHE A 290 -8.16 -10.85 -8.05
C PHE A 290 -7.61 -10.61 -6.65
N ILE A 291 -6.46 -11.23 -6.34
CA ILE A 291 -5.64 -10.90 -5.18
C ILE A 291 -4.24 -10.67 -5.70
N VAL A 292 -3.77 -9.44 -5.60
CA VAL A 292 -2.52 -8.97 -6.21
C VAL A 292 -1.58 -8.53 -5.10
N THR A 293 -0.32 -8.95 -5.14
CA THR A 293 0.69 -8.41 -4.24
C THR A 293 1.51 -7.32 -4.91
N THR A 294 1.95 -6.34 -4.14
CA THR A 294 2.75 -5.22 -4.66
C THR A 294 3.63 -4.57 -3.60
N HIS A 295 4.70 -3.95 -4.08
CA HIS A 295 5.51 -2.95 -3.39
C HIS A 295 5.44 -1.57 -4.08
N SER A 296 4.64 -1.43 -5.15
CA SER A 296 4.55 -0.20 -5.93
C SER A 296 3.52 0.79 -5.38
N PRO A 297 3.92 2.07 -5.12
CA PRO A 297 2.99 3.14 -4.81
C PRO A 297 1.98 3.36 -5.92
N THR A 298 2.45 3.28 -7.16
CA THR A 298 1.63 3.49 -8.35
C THR A 298 0.50 2.47 -8.44
N LEU A 299 0.81 1.19 -8.21
CA LEU A 299 -0.24 0.17 -8.18
C LEU A 299 -1.18 0.36 -6.98
N LEU A 300 -0.64 0.62 -5.80
CA LEU A 300 -1.47 0.83 -4.62
C LEU A 300 -2.44 2.01 -4.82
N SER A 301 -1.98 3.11 -5.44
CA SER A 301 -2.82 4.27 -5.76
C SER A 301 -3.84 4.01 -6.87
N SER A 302 -3.59 3.03 -7.74
CA SER A 302 -4.49 2.67 -8.84
C SER A 302 -5.70 1.83 -8.41
N PHE A 303 -5.73 1.36 -7.17
CA PHE A 303 -6.83 0.59 -6.60
C PHE A 303 -7.59 1.40 -5.55
N ALA A 304 -8.91 1.19 -5.47
CA ALA A 304 -9.75 1.85 -4.49
C ALA A 304 -9.28 1.56 -3.05
N PRO A 305 -9.47 2.49 -2.10
CA PRO A 305 -9.10 2.28 -0.70
C PRO A 305 -9.70 1.02 -0.08
N SER A 306 -10.95 0.68 -0.44
CA SER A 306 -11.63 -0.56 -0.02
C SER A 306 -10.91 -1.83 -0.47
N SER A 307 -10.12 -1.76 -1.54
CA SER A 307 -9.30 -2.86 -2.07
C SER A 307 -7.99 -3.05 -1.33
N ARG A 308 -7.49 -2.02 -0.65
CA ARG A 308 -6.12 -2.00 -0.11
C ARG A 308 -6.03 -2.75 1.20
N ARG A 309 -5.04 -3.63 1.29
CA ARG A 309 -4.67 -4.38 2.48
C ARG A 309 -3.18 -4.25 2.71
N PHE A 310 -2.81 -3.82 3.91
CA PHE A 310 -1.42 -3.69 4.31
C PHE A 310 -1.12 -4.65 5.46
N LEU A 311 -0.04 -5.41 5.32
CA LEU A 311 0.44 -6.32 6.34
C LEU A 311 1.56 -5.67 7.15
N GLU A 312 1.40 -5.69 8.46
CA GLU A 312 2.35 -5.13 9.41
C GLU A 312 2.76 -6.17 10.45
N LYS A 313 4.07 -6.30 10.65
CA LYS A 313 4.62 -7.13 11.71
C LYS A 313 4.56 -6.36 13.03
N GLN A 314 4.02 -6.98 14.08
CA GLN A 314 3.98 -6.39 15.41
C GLN A 314 5.22 -6.81 16.22
N GLU A 315 5.49 -6.11 17.33
CA GLU A 315 6.63 -6.41 18.22
C GLU A 315 6.54 -7.78 18.88
N ASP A 316 5.34 -8.25 19.17
CA ASP A 316 5.07 -9.59 19.71
C ASP A 316 5.25 -10.72 18.68
N GLY A 317 5.60 -10.35 17.45
CA GLY A 317 5.80 -11.29 16.35
C GLY A 317 4.51 -11.70 15.64
N THR A 318 3.36 -11.19 16.00
CA THR A 318 2.11 -11.37 15.25
C THR A 318 2.11 -10.54 13.96
N THR A 319 1.21 -10.83 13.04
CA THR A 319 1.02 -10.06 11.82
C THR A 319 -0.38 -9.49 11.80
N LYS A 320 -0.52 -8.18 11.59
CA LYS A 320 -1.82 -7.51 11.54
C LYS A 320 -2.15 -6.98 10.15
N GLU A 321 -3.44 -7.02 9.82
CA GLU A 321 -4.02 -6.37 8.65
C GLU A 321 -4.36 -4.91 8.98
N LYS A 322 -3.94 -3.97 8.12
CA LYS A 322 -4.50 -2.61 8.05
C LYS A 322 -5.29 -2.48 6.77
N ARG A 323 -6.56 -2.07 6.91
CA ARG A 323 -7.49 -1.88 5.79
C ARG A 323 -7.52 -0.42 5.38
N LYS A 324 -7.87 -0.16 4.11
CA LYS A 324 -8.05 1.20 3.57
C LYS A 324 -6.86 2.13 3.84
N ILE A 325 -5.66 1.58 3.88
CA ILE A 325 -4.46 2.37 4.15
C ILE A 325 -4.23 3.39 3.03
N SER A 326 -3.83 4.60 3.40
CA SER A 326 -3.39 5.58 2.41
C SER A 326 -2.06 5.16 1.77
N VAL A 327 -1.81 5.59 0.54
CA VAL A 327 -0.60 5.23 -0.22
C VAL A 327 0.65 5.67 0.52
N ASN A 328 0.64 6.92 1.03
CA ASN A 328 1.78 7.49 1.74
C ASN A 328 2.07 6.76 3.06
N ALA A 329 1.02 6.37 3.82
CA ALA A 329 1.18 5.59 5.04
C ALA A 329 1.77 4.19 4.76
N ALA A 330 1.32 3.53 3.71
CA ALA A 330 1.86 2.23 3.31
C ALA A 330 3.35 2.33 2.94
N PHE A 331 3.70 3.38 2.18
CA PHE A 331 5.07 3.60 1.73
C PHE A 331 6.01 3.96 2.86
N SER A 332 5.62 4.87 3.75
CA SER A 332 6.41 5.23 4.93
C SER A 332 6.73 4.03 5.82
N LYS A 333 5.86 3.01 5.80
CA LYS A 333 6.08 1.76 6.54
C LYS A 333 6.93 0.72 5.78
N MET A 334 7.04 0.82 4.45
CA MET A 334 7.81 -0.12 3.63
C MET A 334 9.22 0.35 3.33
N ASP A 335 9.39 1.67 3.22
CA ASP A 335 10.66 2.32 2.87
C ASP A 335 11.25 2.98 4.13
N SER A 336 12.57 2.93 4.27
CA SER A 336 13.29 3.70 5.28
C SER A 336 13.27 5.21 5.01
N ASN A 337 12.83 5.65 3.81
CA ASN A 337 12.57 7.03 3.49
C ASN A 337 11.10 7.36 3.77
N ALA A 338 10.86 8.28 4.71
CA ALA A 338 9.51 8.68 5.04
C ALA A 338 8.90 9.55 3.93
N TYR A 339 7.74 9.17 3.47
CA TYR A 339 6.88 10.01 2.64
C TYR A 339 6.00 10.84 3.58
N PRO A 340 5.95 12.17 3.44
CA PRO A 340 5.16 13.00 4.32
C PRO A 340 3.68 12.58 4.30
N LEU A 341 3.14 12.30 5.48
CA LEU A 341 1.72 12.02 5.69
C LEU A 341 0.94 13.29 5.99
N LEU A 342 1.62 14.28 6.57
CA LEU A 342 1.02 15.47 7.11
C LEU A 342 1.87 16.69 6.77
N ASN A 343 1.27 17.73 6.22
CA ASN A 343 1.81 19.09 6.18
C ASN A 343 1.34 19.82 7.43
N LEU A 344 2.27 20.25 8.27
CA LEU A 344 2.02 21.00 9.50
C LEU A 344 2.52 22.43 9.32
N PHE A 345 1.59 23.37 9.19
CA PHE A 345 1.89 24.78 9.00
C PHE A 345 2.14 25.46 10.36
N CYS A 346 3.21 26.22 10.46
CA CYS A 346 3.56 26.98 11.67
C CYS A 346 4.06 28.38 11.31
N GLU A 347 4.20 29.25 12.33
CA GLU A 347 4.48 30.67 12.12
C GLU A 347 5.93 30.93 11.75
N ASP A 348 6.83 30.75 12.68
CA ASP A 348 8.20 31.23 12.60
C ASP A 348 9.26 30.14 12.79
N LYS A 349 10.49 30.58 13.01
CA LYS A 349 11.65 29.72 13.20
C LYS A 349 11.61 29.02 14.56
N GLU A 350 11.15 29.71 15.56
CA GLU A 350 11.07 29.27 16.95
C GLU A 350 10.00 28.16 17.09
N ALA A 351 8.81 28.40 16.57
CA ALA A 351 7.75 27.39 16.48
C ALA A 351 8.22 26.16 15.67
N PHE A 352 8.88 26.39 14.54
CA PHE A 352 9.47 25.29 13.74
C PHE A 352 10.47 24.46 14.53
N PHE A 353 11.38 25.12 15.28
CA PHE A 353 12.37 24.45 16.10
C PHE A 353 11.71 23.56 17.17
N VAL A 354 10.75 24.11 17.90
CA VAL A 354 10.03 23.38 18.95
C VAL A 354 9.28 22.18 18.40
N ILE A 355 8.51 22.38 17.33
CA ILE A 355 7.74 21.32 16.67
C ILE A 355 8.68 20.20 16.18
N LYS A 356 9.80 20.53 15.55
CA LYS A 356 10.77 19.52 15.09
C LYS A 356 11.35 18.71 16.25
N ASN A 357 11.70 19.36 17.36
CA ASN A 357 12.20 18.65 18.53
C ASN A 357 11.14 17.75 19.16
N LEU A 358 9.89 18.20 19.27
CA LEU A 358 8.78 17.37 19.75
C LEU A 358 8.56 16.16 18.86
N LEU A 359 8.61 16.31 17.53
CA LEU A 359 8.47 15.20 16.58
C LEU A 359 9.62 14.20 16.71
N ILE A 360 10.86 14.65 16.93
CA ILE A 360 12.01 13.76 17.16
C ILE A 360 11.81 12.94 18.44
N LEU A 361 11.30 13.56 19.51
CA LEU A 361 11.02 12.87 20.78
C LEU A 361 9.87 11.85 20.67
N MET A 362 9.01 11.98 19.65
CA MET A 362 7.96 11.01 19.35
C MET A 362 8.43 9.82 18.54
N ASN A 363 9.68 9.83 18.04
CA ASN A 363 10.19 8.75 17.19
C ASN A 363 10.25 7.43 17.95
N GLU A 364 9.65 6.41 17.36
CA GLU A 364 9.73 5.02 17.77
C GLU A 364 10.62 4.23 16.80
N ARG A 365 11.00 3.00 17.18
CA ARG A 365 11.89 2.14 16.40
C ARG A 365 11.46 1.97 14.93
N PHE A 366 10.16 1.99 14.65
CA PHE A 366 9.59 1.77 13.31
C PHE A 366 8.73 2.93 12.80
N LEU A 367 8.58 4.01 13.57
CA LEU A 367 7.73 5.14 13.22
C LEU A 367 8.47 6.45 13.49
N GLN A 368 8.98 7.09 12.44
CA GLN A 368 9.76 8.32 12.51
C GLN A 368 8.87 9.53 12.22
N PHE A 369 8.26 10.09 13.25
CA PHE A 369 7.33 11.24 13.11
C PHE A 369 8.02 12.48 12.54
N ASP A 370 9.29 12.71 12.83
CA ASP A 370 10.08 13.81 12.25
C ASP A 370 10.17 13.78 10.73
N LYS A 371 9.99 12.59 10.13
CA LYS A 371 9.96 12.38 8.67
C LYS A 371 8.55 12.28 8.11
N LEU A 372 7.59 11.81 8.91
CA LEU A 372 6.19 11.68 8.50
C LEU A 372 5.46 13.02 8.47
N VAL A 373 5.92 13.99 9.28
CA VAL A 373 5.32 15.32 9.37
C VAL A 373 6.25 16.33 8.71
N ASN A 374 5.79 16.88 7.59
CA ASN A 374 6.48 17.97 6.90
C ASN A 374 6.09 19.29 7.55
N VAL A 375 6.98 19.87 8.35
CA VAL A 375 6.75 21.16 9.00
C VAL A 375 7.06 22.29 8.03
N ILE A 376 6.10 23.18 7.81
CA ILE A 376 6.15 24.28 6.85
C ILE A 376 6.01 25.60 7.59
N ARG A 377 7.02 26.46 7.46
CA ARG A 377 6.95 27.84 7.99
C ARG A 377 6.16 28.70 7.03
N SER A 378 5.00 29.15 7.42
CA SER A 378 4.13 30.01 6.61
C SER A 378 4.38 31.50 6.84
N GLY A 379 4.82 31.87 8.03
CA GLY A 379 4.95 33.26 8.47
C GLY A 379 3.86 33.64 9.49
N PRO A 380 3.37 34.88 9.54
CA PRO A 380 2.41 35.32 10.55
C PRO A 380 1.15 34.45 10.61
N ALA A 381 0.49 34.42 11.78
CA ALA A 381 -0.67 33.56 12.08
C ALA A 381 -1.76 33.58 10.99
N ASP A 382 -2.07 34.76 10.43
CA ASP A 382 -3.01 34.90 9.32
C ASP A 382 -2.60 34.08 8.09
N ARG A 383 -1.32 34.02 7.79
CA ARG A 383 -0.80 33.26 6.68
C ARG A 383 -0.85 31.76 6.95
N VAL A 384 -0.49 31.34 8.16
CA VAL A 384 -0.65 29.94 8.60
C VAL A 384 -2.09 29.50 8.44
N ARG A 385 -3.05 30.31 8.93
CA ARG A 385 -4.48 30.06 8.79
C ARG A 385 -4.91 29.94 7.33
N ASN A 386 -4.47 30.89 6.47
CA ASN A 386 -4.83 30.91 5.06
C ASN A 386 -4.25 29.71 4.29
N ASP A 387 -3.00 29.34 4.54
CA ASP A 387 -2.36 28.16 3.95
C ASP A 387 -3.08 26.88 4.36
N TYR A 388 -3.42 26.74 5.63
CA TYR A 388 -4.21 25.64 6.16
C TYR A 388 -5.59 25.55 5.48
N LEU A 389 -6.36 26.63 5.45
CA LEU A 389 -7.70 26.66 4.86
C LEU A 389 -7.67 26.43 3.34
N THR A 390 -6.64 26.92 2.66
CA THR A 390 -6.44 26.69 1.22
C THR A 390 -6.15 25.23 0.96
N HIS A 391 -5.27 24.61 1.75
CA HIS A 391 -4.98 23.18 1.62
C HIS A 391 -6.23 22.32 1.91
N LYS A 392 -6.95 22.64 2.99
CA LYS A 392 -8.22 21.99 3.35
C LYS A 392 -9.25 22.04 2.22
N ARG A 393 -9.45 23.22 1.62
CA ARG A 393 -10.43 23.43 0.52
C ARG A 393 -10.08 22.62 -0.73
N ASN A 394 -8.79 22.51 -1.05
CA ASN A 394 -8.32 21.86 -2.27
C ASN A 394 -7.97 20.38 -2.06
N TYR A 395 -8.08 19.86 -0.85
CA TYR A 395 -7.63 18.51 -0.49
C TYR A 395 -8.19 17.42 -1.41
N GLU A 396 -9.49 17.49 -1.70
CA GLU A 396 -10.14 16.50 -2.57
C GLU A 396 -9.70 16.58 -4.04
N GLN A 397 -9.11 17.71 -4.45
CA GLN A 397 -8.63 17.93 -5.82
C GLN A 397 -7.18 17.48 -6.01
N TYR A 398 -6.44 17.28 -4.93
CA TYR A 398 -5.05 16.85 -5.02
C TYR A 398 -4.95 15.39 -5.46
N ARG A 399 -4.12 15.16 -6.48
CA ARG A 399 -3.82 13.80 -6.97
C ARG A 399 -3.08 12.95 -5.94
N ILE A 400 -2.20 13.57 -5.14
CA ILE A 400 -1.50 12.96 -4.02
C ILE A 400 -1.99 13.65 -2.77
N LYS A 401 -2.71 12.92 -1.93
CA LYS A 401 -3.30 13.46 -0.71
C LYS A 401 -2.30 13.40 0.43
N ILE A 402 -1.83 14.57 0.87
CA ILE A 402 -1.04 14.74 2.09
C ILE A 402 -1.95 15.46 3.09
N GLY A 403 -2.10 14.89 4.27
CA GLY A 403 -2.88 15.49 5.35
C GLY A 403 -2.41 16.91 5.69
N TYR A 404 -3.22 17.65 6.40
CA TYR A 404 -2.96 19.05 6.73
C TYR A 404 -3.32 19.36 8.19
N ALA A 405 -2.49 20.17 8.83
CA ALA A 405 -2.72 20.70 10.17
C ALA A 405 -2.00 22.03 10.33
N CYS A 406 -2.36 22.79 11.34
CA CYS A 406 -1.67 24.03 11.68
C CYS A 406 -1.42 24.16 13.17
N VAL A 407 -0.36 24.91 13.51
CA VAL A 407 0.04 25.22 14.87
C VAL A 407 0.20 26.73 14.96
N PHE A 408 -0.47 27.32 15.93
CA PHE A 408 -0.42 28.75 16.25
C PHE A 408 0.30 28.98 17.57
N ASP A 409 0.84 30.16 17.74
CA ASP A 409 1.33 30.62 19.03
C ASP A 409 0.17 30.87 20.02
N GLY A 410 0.46 30.79 21.30
CA GLY A 410 -0.57 30.81 22.33
C GLY A 410 -1.24 32.16 22.56
N ASP A 411 -0.66 33.26 22.11
CA ASP A 411 -1.23 34.60 22.21
C ASP A 411 -2.50 34.82 21.38
N TYR A 412 -2.78 33.91 20.43
CA TYR A 412 -4.01 33.94 19.61
C TYR A 412 -5.17 33.14 20.20
N HIS A 413 -5.03 32.60 21.43
CA HIS A 413 -6.06 31.71 21.98
C HIS A 413 -7.39 32.41 22.28
N GLU A 414 -7.40 33.75 22.54
CA GLU A 414 -8.59 34.54 22.74
C GLU A 414 -9.22 35.07 21.44
N ASP A 415 -8.49 35.00 20.32
CA ASP A 415 -8.99 35.43 19.01
C ASP A 415 -9.88 34.35 18.40
N GLU A 416 -11.17 34.68 18.18
CA GLU A 416 -12.16 33.76 17.61
C GLU A 416 -11.76 33.20 16.25
N ASN A 417 -10.99 33.94 15.45
CA ASN A 417 -10.53 33.50 14.14
C ASN A 417 -9.60 32.27 14.20
N TYR A 418 -8.93 32.04 15.31
CA TYR A 418 -8.00 30.94 15.52
C TYR A 418 -8.55 29.92 16.52
N SER A 419 -9.15 30.37 17.62
CA SER A 419 -9.71 29.50 18.66
C SER A 419 -10.85 28.63 18.11
N CYS A 420 -11.65 29.11 17.16
CA CYS A 420 -12.69 28.32 16.53
C CYS A 420 -12.12 27.12 15.78
N LEU A 421 -10.92 27.23 15.18
CA LEU A 421 -10.27 26.11 14.49
C LEU A 421 -9.73 25.07 15.48
N VAL A 422 -9.13 25.52 16.58
CA VAL A 422 -8.57 24.63 17.62
C VAL A 422 -9.67 23.88 18.37
N ASN A 423 -10.80 24.54 18.61
CA ASN A 423 -11.95 23.96 19.33
C ASN A 423 -12.88 23.15 18.43
N SER A 424 -12.65 23.14 17.11
CA SER A 424 -13.46 22.40 16.16
C SER A 424 -13.08 20.92 16.14
N ASN A 425 -14.07 20.05 16.11
CA ASN A 425 -13.85 18.61 15.90
C ASN A 425 -13.52 18.23 14.45
N SER A 426 -13.74 19.15 13.50
CA SER A 426 -13.53 18.97 12.07
C SER A 426 -12.25 19.62 11.56
N ASP A 427 -11.51 20.29 12.42
CA ASP A 427 -10.27 20.97 12.09
C ASP A 427 -9.07 20.38 12.84
N PHE A 428 -7.89 20.54 12.25
CA PHE A 428 -6.63 20.04 12.78
C PHE A 428 -5.72 21.23 13.09
N ALA A 429 -6.05 21.94 14.18
CA ALA A 429 -5.31 23.10 14.65
C ALA A 429 -4.88 22.90 16.12
N PHE A 430 -3.77 23.50 16.50
CA PHE A 430 -3.18 23.36 17.83
C PHE A 430 -2.55 24.67 18.26
N PHE A 431 -2.67 25.04 19.57
CA PHE A 431 -1.87 26.09 20.17
C PHE A 431 -0.64 25.51 20.83
N LEU A 432 0.53 26.00 20.44
CA LEU A 432 1.82 25.49 20.93
C LEU A 432 1.93 25.64 22.46
N TYR A 433 1.58 26.80 22.97
CA TYR A 433 1.44 27.03 24.40
C TYR A 433 0.22 27.91 24.66
N PRO A 434 -0.75 27.51 25.49
CA PRO A 434 -1.91 28.34 25.75
C PRO A 434 -1.51 29.55 26.58
N TYR A 435 -2.02 30.71 26.19
CA TYR A 435 -2.01 31.99 26.93
C TYR A 435 -0.80 32.91 26.74
N ASP A 436 0.34 32.48 26.20
CA ASP A 436 1.46 33.40 25.94
C ASP A 436 2.33 32.93 24.77
N LYS A 437 3.27 33.76 24.35
CA LYS A 437 4.25 33.47 23.32
C LYS A 437 5.32 32.55 23.84
N PHE A 438 5.67 31.57 23.04
CA PHE A 438 6.55 30.49 23.45
C PHE A 438 7.96 30.96 23.82
N GLU A 439 8.49 31.99 23.15
CA GLU A 439 9.79 32.59 23.47
C GLU A 439 9.84 33.17 24.89
N LYS A 440 8.77 33.81 25.33
CA LYS A 440 8.70 34.34 26.70
C LYS A 440 8.77 33.22 27.74
N ILE A 441 8.04 32.13 27.51
CA ILE A 441 8.03 30.97 28.42
C ILE A 441 9.43 30.36 28.52
N LEU A 442 10.12 30.20 27.36
CA LEU A 442 11.48 29.68 27.34
C LEU A 442 12.44 30.57 28.13
N VAL A 443 12.37 31.90 27.96
CA VAL A 443 13.22 32.85 28.67
C VAL A 443 12.86 32.95 30.16
N GLN A 444 11.60 32.88 30.51
CA GLN A 444 11.13 32.82 31.92
C GLN A 444 11.69 31.56 32.61
N THR A 445 11.62 30.42 31.97
CA THR A 445 12.20 29.18 32.49
C THR A 445 13.72 29.31 32.71
N PHE A 446 14.42 29.95 31.75
CA PHE A 446 15.85 30.24 31.94
C PHE A 446 16.12 31.14 33.13
N LEU A 447 15.34 32.22 33.29
CA LEU A 447 15.47 33.17 34.41
C LEU A 447 15.17 32.55 35.78
N HIS A 448 14.26 31.61 35.82
CA HIS A 448 13.95 30.86 37.05
C HIS A 448 15.16 30.06 37.57
N GLU A 449 15.94 29.42 36.65
CA GLU A 449 17.15 28.70 37.02
C GLU A 449 18.40 29.62 37.15
N LYS A 450 18.44 30.70 36.35
CA LYS A 450 19.57 31.63 36.25
C LYS A 450 19.10 33.07 36.24
N PRO A 451 18.81 33.65 37.41
CA PRO A 451 18.32 35.03 37.52
C PRO A 451 19.29 36.04 36.89
N ASN A 452 18.76 36.97 36.09
CA ASN A 452 19.50 38.07 35.48
C ASN A 452 18.62 39.31 35.32
N GLU A 453 18.89 40.35 36.11
CA GLU A 453 18.08 41.58 36.18
C GLU A 453 17.89 42.29 34.81
N ARG A 454 18.94 42.26 33.96
CA ARG A 454 18.86 42.90 32.64
C ARG A 454 17.91 42.13 31.72
N LEU A 455 17.96 40.81 31.75
CA LEU A 455 17.09 39.96 30.93
C LEU A 455 15.66 40.02 31.46
N GLU A 456 15.49 40.06 32.76
CA GLU A 456 14.17 40.20 33.43
C GLU A 456 13.48 41.52 33.06
N THR A 457 14.24 42.65 33.10
CA THR A 457 13.76 43.94 32.61
C THR A 457 13.40 43.88 31.12
N SER A 458 14.24 43.26 30.30
CA SER A 458 14.00 43.14 28.86
C SER A 458 12.76 42.33 28.54
N LEU A 459 12.42 41.33 29.33
CA LEU A 459 11.22 40.53 29.18
C LEU A 459 9.92 41.33 29.23
N GLN A 460 9.93 42.45 29.97
CA GLN A 460 8.77 43.36 30.13
C GLN A 460 8.64 44.35 28.97
N TYR A 461 9.77 44.79 28.36
CA TYR A 461 9.79 45.92 27.43
C TYR A 461 10.22 45.54 25.98
N THR A 462 10.81 44.39 25.77
CA THR A 462 11.32 43.98 24.47
C THR A 462 10.29 43.11 23.72
N ASN A 463 10.18 43.30 22.42
CA ASN A 463 9.40 42.39 21.57
C ASN A 463 9.94 40.97 21.74
N HIS A 464 9.04 39.98 21.91
CA HIS A 464 9.38 38.57 22.12
C HIS A 464 10.37 38.00 21.09
N HIS A 465 10.27 38.38 19.81
CA HIS A 465 11.22 37.98 18.76
C HIS A 465 12.66 38.49 18.99
N GLY A 466 12.86 39.50 19.82
CA GLY A 466 14.17 40.03 20.15
C GLY A 466 14.80 39.43 21.42
N LEU A 467 14.10 38.62 22.19
CA LEU A 467 14.56 38.14 23.50
C LEU A 467 15.86 37.30 23.43
N PHE A 468 15.98 36.43 22.43
CA PHE A 468 17.21 35.66 22.27
C PHE A 468 18.39 36.52 21.79
N GLN A 469 18.14 37.62 21.05
CA GLN A 469 19.17 38.57 20.69
C GLN A 469 19.64 39.34 21.94
N VAL A 470 18.70 39.75 22.82
CA VAL A 470 19.06 40.37 24.11
C VAL A 470 19.99 39.47 24.93
N MET A 471 19.75 38.16 24.98
CA MET A 471 20.64 37.21 25.66
C MET A 471 22.06 37.22 25.08
N CYS A 472 22.21 37.47 23.82
CA CYS A 472 23.52 37.65 23.18
C CYS A 472 24.16 38.98 23.55
N ASP A 473 23.38 40.08 23.49
CA ASP A 473 23.86 41.42 23.75
C ASP A 473 24.34 41.63 25.21
N ILE A 474 23.75 40.89 26.15
CA ILE A 474 24.18 40.87 27.56
C ILE A 474 25.24 39.76 27.85
N GLY A 475 25.73 39.08 26.83
CA GLY A 475 26.85 38.13 26.94
C GLY A 475 26.50 36.76 27.53
N LEU A 476 25.23 36.37 27.59
CA LEU A 476 24.81 35.07 28.10
C LEU A 476 25.03 33.96 27.07
N THR A 477 24.95 34.30 25.79
CA THR A 477 25.18 33.37 24.66
C THR A 477 25.87 34.09 23.51
N ALA A 478 26.47 33.34 22.58
CA ALA A 478 27.16 33.95 21.43
C ALA A 478 26.21 34.20 20.24
N THR A 479 25.13 33.44 20.11
CA THR A 479 24.14 33.56 19.03
C THR A 479 22.73 33.34 19.54
N PRO A 480 21.68 33.90 18.88
CA PRO A 480 20.29 33.65 19.23
C PRO A 480 19.91 32.17 19.18
N ASP A 481 20.50 31.40 18.25
CA ASP A 481 20.24 29.96 18.17
C ASP A 481 20.81 29.21 19.37
N GLN A 482 21.96 29.62 19.89
CA GLN A 482 22.48 29.07 21.15
C GLN A 482 21.61 29.47 22.35
N ALA A 483 21.05 30.69 22.35
CA ALA A 483 20.11 31.11 23.38
C ALA A 483 18.84 30.25 23.37
N LEU A 484 18.25 30.06 22.20
CA LEU A 484 17.08 29.20 22.01
C LEU A 484 17.35 27.76 22.49
N ASN A 485 18.43 27.15 22.04
CA ASN A 485 18.79 25.78 22.47
C ASN A 485 18.99 25.68 23.98
N ARG A 486 19.65 26.66 24.58
CA ARG A 486 19.92 26.66 26.02
C ARG A 486 18.64 26.81 26.86
N CYS A 487 17.73 27.67 26.42
CA CYS A 487 16.41 27.83 27.06
C CYS A 487 15.57 26.55 26.88
N TRP A 488 15.62 25.93 25.69
CA TRP A 488 14.95 24.67 25.41
C TRP A 488 15.44 23.53 26.31
N ASP A 489 16.75 23.37 26.48
CA ASP A 489 17.36 22.33 27.34
C ASP A 489 16.93 22.46 28.83
N MET A 490 16.59 23.67 29.27
CA MET A 490 16.03 23.91 30.59
C MET A 490 14.53 23.60 30.60
N PHE A 491 13.79 24.07 29.60
CA PHE A 491 12.35 23.86 29.51
C PHE A 491 11.97 22.38 29.45
N VAL A 492 12.74 21.56 28.75
CA VAL A 492 12.51 20.10 28.64
C VAL A 492 12.50 19.39 30.01
N LYS A 493 13.05 20.00 31.05
CA LYS A 493 13.10 19.45 32.43
C LYS A 493 11.90 19.83 33.28
N THR A 494 11.01 20.69 32.79
CA THR A 494 9.84 21.21 33.53
C THR A 494 8.61 20.30 33.37
N GLU A 495 7.67 20.41 34.32
CA GLU A 495 6.36 19.75 34.22
C GLU A 495 5.53 20.29 33.04
N ASP A 496 5.65 21.60 32.76
CA ASP A 496 4.99 22.26 31.63
C ASP A 496 5.38 21.64 30.28
N PHE A 497 6.66 21.27 30.15
CA PHE A 497 7.09 20.51 28.96
C PHE A 497 6.42 19.15 28.87
N GLY A 498 6.29 18.42 29.97
CA GLY A 498 5.57 17.12 29.99
C GLY A 498 4.15 17.28 29.46
N THR A 499 3.43 18.29 29.96
CA THR A 499 2.07 18.60 29.54
C THR A 499 1.97 18.99 28.05
N LEU A 500 2.89 19.85 27.59
CA LEU A 500 2.96 20.24 26.17
C LEU A 500 3.23 19.03 25.28
N LYS A 501 4.22 18.22 25.62
CA LYS A 501 4.60 17.01 24.89
C LYS A 501 3.42 16.06 24.74
N ASP A 502 2.72 15.74 25.83
CA ASP A 502 1.61 14.80 25.80
C ASP A 502 0.45 15.32 24.93
N ARG A 503 0.07 16.60 25.09
CA ARG A 503 -0.97 17.22 24.25
C ARG A 503 -0.59 17.25 22.77
N PHE A 504 0.67 17.58 22.45
CA PHE A 504 1.15 17.61 21.08
C PHE A 504 1.22 16.19 20.48
N CYS A 505 1.67 15.21 21.25
CA CYS A 505 1.68 13.80 20.83
C CYS A 505 0.27 13.32 20.48
N ASP A 506 -0.71 13.57 21.35
CA ASP A 506 -2.11 13.20 21.10
C ASP A 506 -2.66 13.88 19.84
N PHE A 507 -2.35 15.17 19.66
CA PHE A 507 -2.76 15.91 18.46
C PHE A 507 -2.18 15.32 17.18
N ILE A 508 -0.88 15.06 17.14
CA ILE A 508 -0.20 14.50 15.95
C ILE A 508 -0.66 13.07 15.68
N ILE A 509 -0.80 12.23 16.72
CA ILE A 509 -1.28 10.84 16.57
C ILE A 509 -2.71 10.83 16.03
N LYS A 510 -3.61 11.65 16.61
CA LYS A 510 -5.00 11.76 16.15
C LYS A 510 -5.07 12.21 14.70
N THR A 511 -4.30 13.25 14.34
CA THR A 511 -4.29 13.83 13.00
C THR A 511 -3.70 12.86 11.96
N THR A 512 -2.54 12.28 12.25
CA THR A 512 -1.91 11.31 11.34
C THR A 512 -2.75 10.06 11.18
N LYS A 513 -3.42 9.60 12.23
CA LYS A 513 -4.36 8.48 12.16
C LYS A 513 -5.54 8.81 11.25
N TYR A 514 -6.15 9.98 11.40
CA TYR A 514 -7.25 10.41 10.55
C TYR A 514 -6.87 10.35 9.07
N PHE A 515 -5.76 10.99 8.68
CA PHE A 515 -5.30 11.00 7.29
C PHE A 515 -4.68 9.68 6.81
N SER A 516 -4.31 8.78 7.69
CA SER A 516 -3.90 7.42 7.32
C SER A 516 -5.09 6.51 7.02
N ASP A 517 -6.23 6.74 7.68
CA ASP A 517 -7.45 5.95 7.58
C ASP A 517 -8.45 6.58 6.59
N VAL A 518 -8.29 7.88 6.28
CA VAL A 518 -9.07 8.54 5.22
C VAL A 518 -8.58 8.06 3.86
N SER A 519 -9.49 7.54 3.11
CA SER A 519 -9.27 7.03 1.77
C SER A 519 -8.95 8.17 0.80
N ASP A 520 -7.88 7.99 0.03
CA ASP A 520 -7.58 8.84 -1.14
C ASP A 520 -8.74 8.87 -2.15
#